data_83ae73cca6c186abb4130241b7f54c6a
#
_entry.id   83ae73cca6c186abb4130241b7f54c6a
#
_cell.length_a   1.000
_cell.length_b   1.000
_cell.length_c   1.000
_cell.angle_alpha   90.00
_cell.angle_beta   90.00
_cell.angle_gamma   90.00
#
_symmetry.space_group_name_H-M   'P 1'
#
loop_
_entity.id
_entity.type
_entity.pdbx_description
1 polymer ?
#
loop_
_entity_poly.entity_id
_entity_poly.type
_entity_poly.pdbx_seq_one_letter_code
_entity_poly.pdbx_strand_id
1 'polypeptide(L)'
;MTPNPLIGHKLGLGTWQMGESRSEESIEIKAVTHALEIGYRLIDTAEMYASGGAERVVGKAIRSFGVARRGELTLVSKVLPSNASYQKTIKVCHEIIGRMDCDYLDVFLLHWQGNYPYEETLNAFIELRDRGLILSWGVSNFDSAELKTWLDCEKSLGVHKQCVTNQVYYALCARGIEFDLKPWMQAQGMPVMAYSPLGTGELARNTRLKELGERLGISAAQLALAWLLQKTGVVAIPKSSDLRRLEQNFAASEIVLSAEILQMLDRLYEPPKRKQPLAMI
;
A
#
# COMPACT_ATOMS: atom_id res chain seq x y z
N MET A 1 -1.52 -23.35 -2.58
CA MET A 1 -1.06 -21.96 -2.30
C MET A 1 -2.25 -21.06 -2.47
N THR A 2 -2.54 -20.22 -1.49
CA THR A 2 -3.55 -19.16 -1.63
C THR A 2 -3.03 -18.17 -2.68
N PRO A 3 -3.85 -17.73 -3.64
CA PRO A 3 -3.41 -16.74 -4.61
C PRO A 3 -3.02 -15.43 -3.87
N ASN A 4 -2.01 -14.73 -4.39
CA ASN A 4 -1.60 -13.45 -3.82
C ASN A 4 -2.79 -12.46 -3.91
N PRO A 5 -3.31 -11.95 -2.80
CA PRO A 5 -4.51 -11.11 -2.77
C PRO A 5 -4.31 -9.74 -3.45
N LEU A 6 -3.08 -9.35 -3.76
CA LEU A 6 -2.79 -8.10 -4.46
C LEU A 6 -2.81 -8.24 -5.99
N ILE A 7 -2.80 -9.46 -6.52
CA ILE A 7 -2.87 -9.69 -7.97
C ILE A 7 -4.26 -9.28 -8.48
N GLY A 8 -4.28 -8.45 -9.51
CA GLY A 8 -5.49 -7.86 -10.08
C GLY A 8 -5.78 -6.44 -9.60
N HIS A 9 -5.24 -6.02 -8.46
CA HIS A 9 -5.32 -4.63 -8.05
C HIS A 9 -4.25 -3.78 -8.76
N LYS A 10 -4.64 -2.61 -9.22
CA LYS A 10 -3.73 -1.54 -9.65
C LYS A 10 -3.74 -0.39 -8.66
N LEU A 11 -4.90 -0.16 -8.04
CA LEU A 11 -5.17 0.97 -7.17
C LEU A 11 -5.84 0.51 -5.88
N GLY A 12 -5.40 1.06 -4.75
CA GLY A 12 -6.03 0.95 -3.45
C GLY A 12 -6.20 2.32 -2.81
N LEU A 13 -6.83 2.36 -1.65
CA LEU A 13 -6.96 3.56 -0.82
C LEU A 13 -6.01 3.48 0.37
N GLY A 14 -5.07 4.44 0.46
CA GLY A 14 -4.28 4.67 1.67
C GLY A 14 -5.06 5.47 2.70
N THR A 15 -4.82 5.23 3.97
CA THR A 15 -5.53 5.90 5.08
C THR A 15 -4.61 6.68 6.04
N TRP A 16 -3.35 6.90 5.66
CA TRP A 16 -2.45 7.72 6.45
C TRP A 16 -3.04 9.09 6.75
N GLN A 17 -2.90 9.59 7.98
CA GLN A 17 -3.53 10.81 8.49
C GLN A 17 -5.07 10.77 8.59
N MET A 18 -5.71 9.62 8.52
CA MET A 18 -7.11 9.48 8.93
C MET A 18 -7.21 9.14 10.41
N GLY A 19 -8.30 9.55 11.04
CA GLY A 19 -8.58 9.31 12.46
C GLY A 19 -7.79 10.17 13.45
N GLU A 20 -7.08 11.21 12.99
CA GLU A 20 -6.32 12.14 13.84
C GLU A 20 -7.26 13.13 14.57
N SER A 21 -8.36 13.48 13.95
CA SER A 21 -9.31 14.45 14.49
C SER A 21 -10.73 13.87 14.58
N ARG A 22 -11.35 13.96 15.78
CA ARG A 22 -12.76 13.55 15.97
C ARG A 22 -13.73 14.36 15.11
N SER A 23 -13.42 15.63 14.83
CA SER A 23 -14.27 16.50 14.00
C SER A 23 -14.27 16.09 12.53
N GLU A 24 -13.24 15.38 12.06
CA GLU A 24 -13.10 14.94 10.68
C GLU A 24 -13.54 13.49 10.48
N GLU A 25 -13.71 12.72 11.55
CA GLU A 25 -13.99 11.27 11.48
C GLU A 25 -15.19 10.95 10.59
N SER A 26 -16.27 11.72 10.67
CA SER A 26 -17.47 11.50 9.84
C SER A 26 -17.22 11.75 8.36
N ILE A 27 -16.37 12.74 8.03
CA ILE A 27 -15.96 13.05 6.65
C ILE A 27 -15.09 11.92 6.11
N GLU A 28 -14.18 11.42 6.92
CA GLU A 28 -13.27 10.33 6.55
C GLU A 28 -14.00 9.00 6.36
N ILE A 29 -14.94 8.66 7.25
CA ILE A 29 -15.83 7.50 7.09
C ILE A 29 -16.60 7.59 5.77
N LYS A 30 -17.20 8.76 5.50
CA LYS A 30 -17.92 9.00 4.24
C LYS A 30 -16.99 8.86 3.03
N ALA A 31 -15.76 9.37 3.11
CA ALA A 31 -14.79 9.27 2.03
C ALA A 31 -14.38 7.81 1.75
N VAL A 32 -14.10 7.01 2.79
CA VAL A 32 -13.79 5.58 2.62
C VAL A 32 -15.00 4.81 2.08
N THR A 33 -16.21 5.06 2.59
CA THR A 33 -17.45 4.44 2.09
C THR A 33 -17.66 4.77 0.61
N HIS A 34 -17.53 6.05 0.23
CA HIS A 34 -17.64 6.48 -1.16
C HIS A 34 -16.59 5.82 -2.06
N ALA A 35 -15.34 5.71 -1.59
CA ALA A 35 -14.31 4.99 -2.34
C ALA A 35 -14.72 3.53 -2.64
N LEU A 36 -15.29 2.83 -1.65
CA LEU A 36 -15.81 1.46 -1.84
C LEU A 36 -16.98 1.42 -2.82
N GLU A 37 -17.88 2.39 -2.78
CA GLU A 37 -19.04 2.50 -3.69
C GLU A 37 -18.60 2.71 -5.15
N ILE A 38 -17.58 3.53 -5.40
CA ILE A 38 -17.07 3.77 -6.76
C ILE A 38 -16.12 2.68 -7.27
N GLY A 39 -15.79 1.67 -6.46
CA GLY A 39 -15.08 0.48 -6.93
C GLY A 39 -13.71 0.21 -6.33
N TYR A 40 -13.22 1.00 -5.37
CA TYR A 40 -12.02 0.61 -4.62
C TYR A 40 -12.29 -0.72 -3.89
N ARG A 41 -11.32 -1.63 -3.95
CA ARG A 41 -11.42 -2.95 -3.29
C ARG A 41 -10.21 -3.28 -2.43
N LEU A 42 -9.17 -2.44 -2.44
CA LEU A 42 -8.00 -2.54 -1.58
C LEU A 42 -7.93 -1.32 -0.68
N ILE A 43 -7.82 -1.54 0.64
CA ILE A 43 -7.63 -0.50 1.64
C ILE A 43 -6.36 -0.80 2.44
N ASP A 44 -5.47 0.19 2.52
CA ASP A 44 -4.24 0.13 3.30
C ASP A 44 -4.32 1.04 4.53
N THR A 45 -4.06 0.46 5.68
CA THR A 45 -3.99 1.15 6.97
C THR A 45 -2.78 0.66 7.79
N ALA A 46 -2.64 1.12 9.03
CA ALA A 46 -1.62 0.66 9.97
C ALA A 46 -2.01 0.99 11.43
N GLU A 47 -1.53 0.18 12.38
CA GLU A 47 -1.70 0.46 13.82
C GLU A 47 -1.14 1.84 14.22
N MET A 48 -0.08 2.29 13.54
CA MET A 48 0.56 3.57 13.78
C MET A 48 -0.34 4.76 13.43
N TYR A 49 -1.23 4.62 12.45
CA TYR A 49 -2.00 5.75 11.94
C TYR A 49 -3.03 6.21 12.97
N ALA A 50 -2.77 7.40 13.56
CA ALA A 50 -3.58 7.96 14.63
C ALA A 50 -3.80 6.97 15.80
N SER A 51 -2.78 6.16 16.15
CA SER A 51 -2.87 5.13 17.20
C SER A 51 -4.09 4.22 17.02
N GLY A 52 -4.26 3.69 15.81
CA GLY A 52 -5.39 2.87 15.40
C GLY A 52 -6.67 3.66 15.05
N GLY A 53 -6.59 4.99 14.98
CA GLY A 53 -7.71 5.85 14.55
C GLY A 53 -8.14 5.56 13.12
N ALA A 54 -7.17 5.44 12.21
CA ALA A 54 -7.44 5.10 10.81
C ALA A 54 -8.15 3.75 10.67
N GLU A 55 -7.74 2.74 11.45
CA GLU A 55 -8.38 1.42 11.46
C GLU A 55 -9.84 1.49 11.92
N ARG A 56 -10.14 2.32 12.93
CA ARG A 56 -11.53 2.57 13.36
C ARG A 56 -12.37 3.25 12.28
N VAL A 57 -11.78 4.21 11.54
CA VAL A 57 -12.45 4.85 10.39
C VAL A 57 -12.79 3.81 9.33
N VAL A 58 -11.81 2.96 8.98
CA VAL A 58 -11.99 1.87 7.99
C VAL A 58 -13.08 0.90 8.44
N GLY A 59 -13.05 0.43 9.70
CA GLY A 59 -14.06 -0.48 10.25
C GLY A 59 -15.48 0.10 10.17
N LYS A 60 -15.67 1.38 10.55
CA LYS A 60 -16.96 2.06 10.44
C LYS A 60 -17.43 2.19 8.99
N ALA A 61 -16.51 2.46 8.06
CA ALA A 61 -16.82 2.56 6.64
C ALA A 61 -17.23 1.20 6.03
N ILE A 62 -16.51 0.11 6.37
CA ILE A 62 -16.86 -1.26 5.93
C ILE A 62 -18.24 -1.64 6.43
N ARG A 63 -18.57 -1.31 7.68
CA ARG A 63 -19.91 -1.55 8.23
C ARG A 63 -20.99 -0.81 7.43
N SER A 64 -20.74 0.44 7.06
CA SER A 64 -21.65 1.25 6.24
C SER A 64 -21.78 0.71 4.81
N PHE A 65 -20.71 0.18 4.24
CA PHE A 65 -20.70 -0.44 2.93
C PHE A 65 -21.43 -1.79 2.89
N GLY A 66 -21.47 -2.49 4.04
CA GLY A 66 -22.15 -3.77 4.25
C GLY A 66 -21.19 -4.89 4.62
N VAL A 67 -21.34 -5.41 5.83
CA VAL A 67 -20.46 -6.46 6.39
C VAL A 67 -20.43 -7.73 5.51
N ALA A 68 -21.55 -8.10 4.89
CA ALA A 68 -21.63 -9.25 3.98
C ALA A 68 -20.69 -9.13 2.76
N ARG A 69 -20.23 -7.93 2.44
CA ARG A 69 -19.32 -7.64 1.33
C ARG A 69 -17.84 -7.68 1.73
N ARG A 70 -17.52 -8.07 2.97
CA ARG A 70 -16.11 -8.16 3.45
C ARG A 70 -15.22 -8.98 2.51
N GLY A 71 -15.74 -10.06 1.95
CA GLY A 71 -15.02 -10.93 1.00
C GLY A 71 -14.70 -10.29 -0.36
N GLU A 72 -15.27 -9.11 -0.67
CA GLU A 72 -14.91 -8.34 -1.87
C GLU A 72 -13.67 -7.47 -1.64
N LEU A 73 -13.22 -7.31 -0.40
CA LEU A 73 -12.21 -6.34 -0.01
C LEU A 73 -10.87 -7.03 0.29
N THR A 74 -9.79 -6.35 -0.08
CA THR A 74 -8.43 -6.66 0.35
C THR A 74 -8.02 -5.64 1.41
N LEU A 75 -7.97 -6.06 2.68
CA LEU A 75 -7.59 -5.22 3.82
C LEU A 75 -6.12 -5.46 4.19
N VAL A 76 -5.35 -4.39 4.19
CA VAL A 76 -3.93 -4.41 4.56
C VAL A 76 -3.73 -3.56 5.81
N SER A 77 -3.09 -4.13 6.83
CA SER A 77 -2.60 -3.37 7.97
C SER A 77 -1.17 -3.77 8.32
N LYS A 78 -0.54 -3.09 9.29
CA LYS A 78 0.89 -3.20 9.55
C LYS A 78 1.16 -3.22 11.05
N VAL A 79 2.10 -4.06 11.47
CA VAL A 79 2.67 -4.07 12.82
C VAL A 79 3.91 -3.18 12.87
N LEU A 80 4.02 -2.36 13.91
CA LEU A 80 5.22 -1.56 14.18
C LEU A 80 6.42 -2.44 14.57
N PRO A 81 7.65 -2.07 14.22
CA PRO A 81 8.86 -2.79 14.64
C PRO A 81 9.00 -2.95 16.16
N SER A 82 8.52 -1.99 16.95
CA SER A 82 8.50 -2.08 18.43
C SER A 82 7.56 -3.17 18.97
N ASN A 83 6.63 -3.64 18.12
CA ASN A 83 5.66 -4.70 18.39
C ASN A 83 5.94 -5.99 17.60
N ALA A 84 7.09 -6.10 16.95
CA ALA A 84 7.44 -7.19 16.04
C ALA A 84 7.97 -8.47 16.74
N SER A 85 7.89 -8.58 18.09
CA SER A 85 8.11 -9.85 18.77
C SER A 85 6.91 -10.78 18.57
N TYR A 86 7.13 -12.09 18.69
CA TYR A 86 6.09 -13.11 18.50
C TYR A 86 4.79 -12.79 19.25
N GLN A 87 4.88 -12.60 20.56
CA GLN A 87 3.68 -12.37 21.39
C GLN A 87 2.99 -11.03 21.09
N LYS A 88 3.79 -9.96 20.88
CA LYS A 88 3.23 -8.63 20.59
C LYS A 88 2.58 -8.58 19.21
N THR A 89 3.18 -9.21 18.20
CA THR A 89 2.61 -9.27 16.85
C THR A 89 1.23 -9.93 16.86
N ILE A 90 1.09 -11.04 17.59
CA ILE A 90 -0.22 -11.72 17.75
C ILE A 90 -1.22 -10.81 18.45
N LYS A 91 -0.82 -10.17 19.57
CA LYS A 91 -1.69 -9.26 20.30
C LYS A 91 -2.15 -8.09 19.43
N VAL A 92 -1.21 -7.46 18.71
CA VAL A 92 -1.50 -6.32 17.82
C VAL A 92 -2.46 -6.72 16.69
N CYS A 93 -2.29 -7.90 16.10
CA CYS A 93 -3.22 -8.39 15.09
C CYS A 93 -4.65 -8.47 15.61
N HIS A 94 -4.86 -9.03 16.82
CA HIS A 94 -6.19 -9.06 17.44
C HIS A 94 -6.75 -7.65 17.70
N GLU A 95 -5.91 -6.71 18.15
CA GLU A 95 -6.31 -5.33 18.38
C GLU A 95 -6.72 -4.63 17.07
N ILE A 96 -5.97 -4.85 15.97
CA ILE A 96 -6.28 -4.32 14.63
C ILE A 96 -7.63 -4.86 14.16
N ILE A 97 -7.82 -6.18 14.19
CA ILE A 97 -9.06 -6.85 13.80
C ILE A 97 -10.24 -6.30 14.63
N GLY A 98 -10.05 -6.13 15.94
CA GLY A 98 -11.07 -5.53 16.81
C GLY A 98 -11.39 -4.06 16.46
N ARG A 99 -10.37 -3.24 16.12
CA ARG A 99 -10.59 -1.84 15.71
C ARG A 99 -11.28 -1.73 14.36
N MET A 100 -10.95 -2.62 13.42
CA MET A 100 -11.55 -2.65 12.09
C MET A 100 -12.90 -3.37 12.05
N ASP A 101 -13.29 -4.04 13.15
CA ASP A 101 -14.52 -4.83 13.24
C ASP A 101 -14.65 -5.83 12.08
N CYS A 102 -13.59 -6.61 11.88
CA CYS A 102 -13.49 -7.62 10.82
C CYS A 102 -12.97 -8.93 11.40
N ASP A 103 -13.15 -10.04 10.65
CA ASP A 103 -12.74 -11.37 11.12
C ASP A 103 -11.28 -11.68 10.83
N TYR A 104 -10.70 -11.07 9.79
CA TYR A 104 -9.33 -11.31 9.34
C TYR A 104 -8.76 -10.14 8.53
N LEU A 105 -7.44 -10.13 8.35
CA LEU A 105 -6.74 -9.28 7.39
C LEU A 105 -6.34 -10.11 6.16
N ASP A 106 -6.42 -9.52 4.98
CA ASP A 106 -5.93 -10.19 3.76
C ASP A 106 -4.40 -10.16 3.71
N VAL A 107 -3.79 -9.06 4.12
CA VAL A 107 -2.33 -8.91 4.20
C VAL A 107 -1.95 -8.20 5.49
N PHE A 108 -1.00 -8.78 6.22
CA PHE A 108 -0.41 -8.16 7.41
C PHE A 108 1.07 -7.89 7.18
N LEU A 109 1.51 -6.64 7.31
CA LEU A 109 2.88 -6.23 6.99
C LEU A 109 3.71 -5.95 8.25
N LEU A 110 5.00 -6.26 8.20
CA LEU A 110 5.98 -5.60 9.07
C LEU A 110 6.26 -4.21 8.48
N HIS A 111 6.02 -3.15 9.26
CA HIS A 111 6.00 -1.76 8.75
C HIS A 111 7.37 -1.25 8.31
N TRP A 112 8.45 -1.67 8.98
CA TRP A 112 9.86 -1.55 8.59
C TRP A 112 10.70 -2.47 9.49
N GLN A 113 11.95 -2.68 9.14
CA GLN A 113 12.88 -3.47 9.94
C GLN A 113 13.08 -2.84 11.32
N GLY A 114 13.02 -3.66 12.36
CA GLY A 114 13.29 -3.27 13.75
C GLY A 114 14.46 -4.05 14.35
N ASN A 115 14.47 -4.12 15.69
CA ASN A 115 15.53 -4.80 16.44
C ASN A 115 15.20 -6.28 16.76
N TYR A 116 13.98 -6.73 16.50
CA TYR A 116 13.62 -8.14 16.69
C TYR A 116 14.13 -8.99 15.52
N PRO A 117 14.62 -10.22 15.78
CA PRO A 117 14.90 -11.18 14.72
C PRO A 117 13.66 -11.42 13.86
N TYR A 118 13.83 -11.62 12.56
CA TYR A 118 12.70 -11.84 11.64
C TYR A 118 11.88 -13.08 11.99
N GLU A 119 12.54 -14.10 12.58
CA GLU A 119 11.90 -15.33 13.06
C GLU A 119 10.78 -15.06 14.06
N GLU A 120 10.92 -14.05 14.91
CA GLU A 120 9.89 -13.67 15.88
C GLU A 120 8.60 -13.25 15.17
N THR A 121 8.72 -12.32 14.22
CA THR A 121 7.57 -11.82 13.45
C THR A 121 7.01 -12.90 12.52
N LEU A 122 7.89 -13.66 11.86
CA LEU A 122 7.48 -14.72 10.94
C LEU A 122 6.74 -15.86 11.65
N ASN A 123 7.21 -16.31 12.81
CA ASN A 123 6.50 -17.32 13.61
C ASN A 123 5.11 -16.83 14.03
N ALA A 124 4.99 -15.55 14.40
CA ALA A 124 3.68 -14.95 14.69
C ALA A 124 2.77 -14.91 13.45
N PHE A 125 3.30 -14.54 12.29
CA PHE A 125 2.54 -14.52 11.04
C PHE A 125 2.09 -15.92 10.61
N ILE A 126 2.95 -16.92 10.79
CA ILE A 126 2.60 -18.33 10.52
C ILE A 126 1.42 -18.75 11.41
N GLU A 127 1.50 -18.52 12.73
CA GLU A 127 0.41 -18.86 13.65
C GLU A 127 -0.88 -18.10 13.31
N LEU A 128 -0.79 -16.79 13.05
CA LEU A 128 -1.96 -15.98 12.71
C LEU A 128 -2.63 -16.46 11.43
N ARG A 129 -1.85 -16.86 10.42
CA ARG A 129 -2.38 -17.45 9.18
C ARG A 129 -3.04 -18.82 9.46
N ASP A 130 -2.40 -19.67 10.24
CA ASP A 130 -2.92 -21.01 10.54
C ASP A 130 -4.22 -20.95 11.38
N ARG A 131 -4.40 -19.84 12.12
CA ARG A 131 -5.66 -19.52 12.83
C ARG A 131 -6.68 -18.79 11.94
N GLY A 132 -6.34 -18.47 10.70
CA GLY A 132 -7.22 -17.75 9.76
C GLY A 132 -7.42 -16.26 10.07
N LEU A 133 -6.56 -15.66 10.92
CA LEU A 133 -6.63 -14.24 11.28
C LEU A 133 -5.93 -13.33 10.25
N ILE A 134 -5.01 -13.90 9.48
CA ILE A 134 -4.43 -13.26 8.29
C ILE A 134 -4.41 -14.28 7.14
N LEU A 135 -4.52 -13.82 5.89
CA LEU A 135 -4.42 -14.73 4.73
C LEU A 135 -3.00 -14.79 4.19
N SER A 136 -2.26 -13.70 4.25
CA SER A 136 -0.89 -13.57 3.79
C SER A 136 -0.17 -12.46 4.56
N TRP A 137 1.12 -12.36 4.34
CA TRP A 137 1.92 -11.29 4.93
C TRP A 137 2.86 -10.66 3.90
N GLY A 138 3.48 -9.57 4.29
CA GLY A 138 4.52 -8.89 3.54
C GLY A 138 5.36 -8.02 4.45
N VAL A 139 6.14 -7.17 3.83
CA VAL A 139 6.97 -6.19 4.52
C VAL A 139 6.74 -4.80 3.94
N SER A 140 7.26 -3.79 4.62
CA SER A 140 7.27 -2.43 4.13
C SER A 140 8.64 -1.80 4.42
N ASN A 141 9.10 -0.95 3.51
CA ASN A 141 10.38 -0.25 3.63
C ASN A 141 11.61 -1.17 3.74
N PHE A 142 11.60 -2.29 3.04
CA PHE A 142 12.75 -3.18 2.93
C PHE A 142 13.52 -2.90 1.63
N ASP A 143 14.83 -2.77 1.72
CA ASP A 143 15.68 -2.76 0.52
C ASP A 143 15.88 -4.16 -0.04
N SER A 144 16.63 -4.28 -1.15
CA SER A 144 16.86 -5.56 -1.82
C SER A 144 17.60 -6.59 -0.96
N ALA A 145 18.46 -6.15 -0.04
CA ALA A 145 19.24 -7.04 0.84
C ALA A 145 18.38 -7.53 2.00
N GLU A 146 17.67 -6.60 2.64
CA GLU A 146 16.74 -6.89 3.73
C GLU A 146 15.64 -7.84 3.30
N LEU A 147 15.03 -7.59 2.12
CA LEU A 147 13.98 -8.43 1.58
C LEU A 147 14.48 -9.85 1.25
N LYS A 148 15.70 -9.99 0.74
CA LYS A 148 16.32 -11.31 0.53
C LYS A 148 16.51 -12.04 1.84
N THR A 149 17.04 -11.36 2.87
CA THR A 149 17.24 -11.95 4.20
C THR A 149 15.90 -12.39 4.81
N TRP A 150 14.84 -11.60 4.65
CA TRP A 150 13.48 -11.98 5.06
C TRP A 150 13.01 -13.27 4.37
N LEU A 151 13.16 -13.39 3.05
CA LEU A 151 12.75 -14.58 2.30
C LEU A 151 13.61 -15.81 2.62
N ASP A 152 14.89 -15.63 2.91
CA ASP A 152 15.76 -16.71 3.36
C ASP A 152 15.33 -17.21 4.75
N CYS A 153 14.90 -16.30 5.63
CA CYS A 153 14.32 -16.65 6.93
C CYS A 153 12.98 -17.40 6.77
N GLU A 154 12.07 -16.95 5.89
CA GLU A 154 10.86 -17.71 5.53
C GLU A 154 11.19 -19.15 5.14
N LYS A 155 12.18 -19.30 4.26
CA LYS A 155 12.61 -20.62 3.76
C LYS A 155 13.15 -21.49 4.88
N SER A 156 13.92 -20.94 5.82
CA SER A 156 14.47 -21.68 6.98
C SER A 156 13.38 -22.19 7.91
N LEU A 157 12.25 -21.48 8.01
CA LEU A 157 11.06 -21.86 8.78
C LEU A 157 10.12 -22.81 8.02
N GLY A 158 10.53 -23.31 6.83
CA GLY A 158 9.74 -24.25 6.04
C GLY A 158 8.55 -23.63 5.31
N VAL A 159 8.44 -22.30 5.28
CA VAL A 159 7.44 -21.58 4.49
C VAL A 159 8.08 -20.97 3.25
N HIS A 160 7.33 -20.93 2.15
CA HIS A 160 7.85 -20.43 0.89
C HIS A 160 6.83 -19.55 0.18
N LYS A 161 7.28 -18.41 -0.35
CA LYS A 161 6.48 -17.50 -1.17
C LYS A 161 5.19 -17.02 -0.49
N GLN A 162 5.26 -16.77 0.82
CA GLN A 162 4.14 -16.23 1.59
C GLN A 162 4.25 -14.72 1.76
N CYS A 163 5.45 -14.15 1.64
CA CYS A 163 5.63 -12.70 1.53
C CYS A 163 5.10 -12.23 0.18
N VAL A 164 3.93 -11.60 0.19
CA VAL A 164 3.19 -11.26 -1.04
C VAL A 164 3.54 -9.88 -1.61
N THR A 165 4.19 -9.02 -0.83
CA THR A 165 4.54 -7.65 -1.25
C THR A 165 5.62 -7.04 -0.36
N ASN A 166 6.28 -6.02 -0.90
CA ASN A 166 7.00 -5.01 -0.15
C ASN A 166 6.37 -3.65 -0.45
N GLN A 167 5.86 -2.98 0.59
CA GLN A 167 5.27 -1.66 0.46
C GLN A 167 6.35 -0.58 0.62
N VAL A 168 6.62 0.21 -0.41
CA VAL A 168 7.71 1.19 -0.43
C VAL A 168 7.27 2.53 -1.02
N TYR A 169 8.01 3.59 -0.70
CA TYR A 169 7.83 4.87 -1.35
C TYR A 169 8.19 4.76 -2.84
N TYR A 170 7.17 4.91 -3.69
CA TYR A 170 7.38 4.90 -5.12
C TYR A 170 6.43 5.88 -5.80
N ALA A 171 7.00 6.84 -6.50
CA ALA A 171 6.30 7.91 -7.20
C ALA A 171 7.15 8.38 -8.37
N LEU A 172 6.58 9.20 -9.24
CA LEU A 172 7.30 9.81 -10.36
C LEU A 172 8.53 10.62 -9.89
N CYS A 173 8.46 11.25 -8.70
CA CYS A 173 9.58 11.96 -8.06
C CYS A 173 10.49 11.09 -7.18
N ALA A 174 10.17 9.80 -6.98
CA ALA A 174 10.91 8.86 -6.12
C ALA A 174 11.04 7.50 -6.83
N ARG A 175 11.98 7.40 -7.75
CA ARG A 175 12.15 6.27 -8.68
C ARG A 175 13.29 5.31 -8.31
N GLY A 176 13.96 5.52 -7.17
CA GLY A 176 15.18 4.79 -6.78
C GLY A 176 15.04 3.26 -6.86
N ILE A 177 13.86 2.72 -6.52
CA ILE A 177 13.59 1.27 -6.56
C ILE A 177 13.61 0.66 -7.98
N GLU A 178 13.52 1.48 -9.03
CA GLU A 178 13.54 0.98 -10.43
C GLU A 178 14.88 0.39 -10.82
N PHE A 179 15.96 0.71 -10.09
CA PHE A 179 17.29 0.20 -10.42
C PHE A 179 17.48 -1.28 -10.07
N ASP A 180 17.09 -1.70 -8.87
CA ASP A 180 17.33 -3.06 -8.40
C ASP A 180 16.12 -3.71 -7.71
N LEU A 181 15.47 -3.05 -6.74
CA LEU A 181 14.43 -3.65 -5.91
C LEU A 181 13.21 -4.07 -6.74
N LYS A 182 12.64 -3.13 -7.53
CA LYS A 182 11.45 -3.41 -8.33
C LYS A 182 11.67 -4.53 -9.38
N PRO A 183 12.75 -4.51 -10.21
CA PRO A 183 13.01 -5.60 -11.14
C PRO A 183 13.18 -6.94 -10.43
N TRP A 184 13.85 -6.97 -9.27
CA TRP A 184 14.03 -8.18 -8.52
C TRP A 184 12.71 -8.71 -7.96
N MET A 185 11.86 -7.87 -7.37
CA MET A 185 10.53 -8.24 -6.90
C MET A 185 9.66 -8.77 -8.03
N GLN A 186 9.71 -8.13 -9.19
CA GLN A 186 8.97 -8.57 -10.38
C GLN A 186 9.40 -9.96 -10.83
N ALA A 187 10.71 -10.28 -10.79
CA ALA A 187 11.23 -11.62 -11.09
C ALA A 187 10.75 -12.69 -10.09
N GLN A 188 10.40 -12.30 -8.86
CA GLN A 188 9.79 -13.19 -7.85
C GLN A 188 8.26 -13.30 -7.99
N GLY A 189 7.62 -12.55 -8.90
CA GLY A 189 6.17 -12.45 -9.00
C GLY A 189 5.53 -11.67 -7.85
N MET A 190 6.30 -10.83 -7.17
CA MET A 190 5.90 -10.03 -6.02
C MET A 190 5.58 -8.59 -6.46
N PRO A 191 4.32 -8.12 -6.39
CA PRO A 191 3.99 -6.74 -6.68
C PRO A 191 4.56 -5.78 -5.63
N VAL A 192 4.90 -4.57 -6.08
CA VAL A 192 5.23 -3.42 -5.22
C VAL A 192 3.93 -2.72 -4.81
N MET A 193 3.69 -2.49 -3.52
CA MET A 193 2.71 -1.51 -3.06
C MET A 193 3.39 -0.14 -2.95
N ALA A 194 2.93 0.82 -3.75
CA ALA A 194 3.51 2.15 -3.83
C ALA A 194 2.76 3.11 -2.90
N TYR A 195 3.34 3.44 -1.74
CA TYR A 195 2.78 4.45 -0.87
C TYR A 195 3.23 5.87 -1.31
N SER A 196 2.49 6.89 -0.89
CA SER A 196 2.70 8.30 -1.26
C SER A 196 2.93 8.50 -2.76
N PRO A 197 2.09 7.91 -3.64
CA PRO A 197 2.33 7.87 -5.09
C PRO A 197 2.29 9.26 -5.76
N LEU A 198 1.84 10.30 -5.02
CA LEU A 198 1.81 11.69 -5.43
C LEU A 198 2.89 12.55 -4.75
N GLY A 199 3.92 11.93 -4.14
CA GLY A 199 5.00 12.66 -3.44
C GLY A 199 4.47 13.57 -2.33
N THR A 200 3.57 13.06 -1.47
CA THR A 200 2.87 13.88 -0.45
C THR A 200 2.20 15.15 -1.01
N GLY A 201 1.72 15.08 -2.25
CA GLY A 201 1.05 16.16 -2.96
C GLY A 201 1.98 17.11 -3.76
N GLU A 202 3.28 16.88 -3.77
CA GLU A 202 4.24 17.65 -4.58
C GLU A 202 3.89 17.57 -6.07
N LEU A 203 3.68 16.35 -6.58
CA LEU A 203 3.38 16.12 -8.00
C LEU A 203 2.07 16.79 -8.43
N ALA A 204 1.06 16.80 -7.56
CA ALA A 204 -0.22 17.45 -7.84
C ALA A 204 -0.10 18.98 -7.95
N ARG A 205 0.93 19.57 -7.31
CA ARG A 205 1.19 21.02 -7.33
C ARG A 205 2.23 21.43 -8.38
N ASN A 206 2.91 20.47 -9.01
CA ASN A 206 3.99 20.75 -9.96
C ASN A 206 3.46 21.42 -11.23
N THR A 207 3.99 22.58 -11.57
CA THR A 207 3.54 23.42 -12.69
C THR A 207 3.71 22.71 -14.04
N ARG A 208 4.86 22.05 -14.26
CA ARG A 208 5.13 21.34 -15.53
C ARG A 208 4.18 20.15 -15.73
N LEU A 209 3.84 19.44 -14.64
CA LEU A 209 2.84 18.36 -14.71
C LEU A 209 1.43 18.90 -14.93
N LYS A 210 1.09 20.09 -14.38
CA LYS A 210 -0.18 20.75 -14.64
C LYS A 210 -0.31 21.13 -16.12
N GLU A 211 0.68 21.82 -16.68
CA GLU A 211 0.71 22.20 -18.09
C GLU A 211 0.59 20.98 -19.04
N LEU A 212 1.30 19.90 -18.71
CA LEU A 212 1.22 18.67 -19.50
C LEU A 212 -0.15 17.98 -19.34
N GLY A 213 -0.67 17.94 -18.12
CA GLY A 213 -2.00 17.37 -17.83
C GLY A 213 -3.13 18.15 -18.54
N GLU A 214 -3.08 19.49 -18.52
CA GLU A 214 -4.05 20.34 -19.22
C GLU A 214 -4.14 20.04 -20.72
N ARG A 215 -3.01 19.80 -21.39
CA ARG A 215 -2.97 19.37 -22.80
C ARG A 215 -3.65 18.02 -23.04
N LEU A 216 -3.72 17.18 -22.02
CA LEU A 216 -4.35 15.85 -22.06
C LEU A 216 -5.78 15.84 -21.49
N GLY A 217 -6.27 16.98 -20.99
CA GLY A 217 -7.57 17.09 -20.34
C GLY A 217 -7.64 16.40 -18.97
N ILE A 218 -6.49 16.22 -18.28
CA ILE A 218 -6.41 15.54 -16.98
C ILE A 218 -5.60 16.41 -15.97
N SER A 219 -5.79 16.12 -14.67
CA SER A 219 -5.01 16.80 -13.64
C SER A 219 -3.57 16.26 -13.54
N ALA A 220 -2.66 17.05 -12.96
CA ALA A 220 -1.29 16.61 -12.66
C ALA A 220 -1.26 15.36 -11.77
N ALA A 221 -2.19 15.24 -10.83
CA ALA A 221 -2.31 14.06 -9.98
C ALA A 221 -2.70 12.81 -10.80
N GLN A 222 -3.69 12.94 -11.70
CA GLN A 222 -4.07 11.85 -12.59
C GLN A 222 -2.93 11.44 -13.53
N LEU A 223 -2.20 12.42 -14.07
CA LEU A 223 -1.02 12.15 -14.91
C LEU A 223 0.05 11.35 -14.16
N ALA A 224 0.38 11.76 -12.94
CA ALA A 224 1.37 11.08 -12.11
C ALA A 224 0.91 9.67 -11.69
N LEU A 225 -0.37 9.51 -11.33
CA LEU A 225 -0.94 8.20 -11.01
C LEU A 225 -1.00 7.30 -12.25
N ALA A 226 -1.46 7.79 -13.39
CA ALA A 226 -1.53 7.01 -14.64
C ALA A 226 -0.14 6.49 -15.04
N TRP A 227 0.91 7.32 -14.89
CA TRP A 227 2.28 6.87 -15.11
C TRP A 227 2.65 5.69 -14.21
N LEU A 228 2.30 5.75 -12.92
CA LEU A 228 2.62 4.71 -11.95
C LEU A 228 1.79 3.43 -12.19
N LEU A 229 0.50 3.58 -12.47
CA LEU A 229 -0.45 2.48 -12.69
C LEU A 229 -0.20 1.70 -13.99
N GLN A 230 0.56 2.28 -14.94
CA GLN A 230 1.03 1.58 -16.13
C GLN A 230 2.28 0.73 -15.88
N LYS A 231 2.93 0.87 -14.72
CA LYS A 231 4.10 0.02 -14.37
C LYS A 231 3.63 -1.37 -13.97
N THR A 232 4.11 -2.38 -14.67
CA THR A 232 3.80 -3.78 -14.35
C THR A 232 4.19 -4.13 -12.91
N GLY A 233 3.31 -4.83 -12.21
CA GLY A 233 3.55 -5.30 -10.83
C GLY A 233 3.57 -4.17 -9.81
N VAL A 234 2.81 -3.10 -10.02
CA VAL A 234 2.67 -1.98 -9.07
C VAL A 234 1.22 -1.80 -8.69
N VAL A 235 0.98 -1.63 -7.39
CA VAL A 235 -0.31 -1.24 -6.80
C VAL A 235 -0.11 0.09 -6.08
N ALA A 236 -0.75 1.16 -6.54
CA ALA A 236 -0.65 2.47 -5.92
C ALA A 236 -1.72 2.66 -4.84
N ILE A 237 -1.36 3.30 -3.72
CA ILE A 237 -2.27 3.54 -2.59
C ILE A 237 -2.33 5.03 -2.22
N PRO A 238 -2.84 5.92 -3.10
CA PRO A 238 -3.04 7.32 -2.77
C PRO A 238 -4.06 7.49 -1.63
N LYS A 239 -3.86 8.49 -0.77
CA LYS A 239 -4.82 8.89 0.27
C LYS A 239 -5.62 10.11 -0.17
N SER A 240 -6.91 10.11 0.04
CA SER A 240 -7.75 11.30 -0.02
C SER A 240 -8.96 11.16 0.88
N SER A 241 -9.40 12.28 1.50
CA SER A 241 -10.69 12.42 2.16
C SER A 241 -11.67 13.30 1.34
N ASP A 242 -11.23 13.80 0.19
CA ASP A 242 -12.03 14.57 -0.76
C ASP A 242 -12.64 13.63 -1.79
N LEU A 243 -13.98 13.59 -1.89
CA LEU A 243 -14.72 12.66 -2.75
C LEU A 243 -14.37 12.84 -4.23
N ARG A 244 -14.24 14.06 -4.70
CA ARG A 244 -13.88 14.35 -6.10
C ARG A 244 -12.46 13.86 -6.43
N ARG A 245 -11.53 14.01 -5.49
CA ARG A 245 -10.17 13.48 -5.69
C ARG A 245 -10.15 11.95 -5.67
N LEU A 246 -11.00 11.30 -4.88
CA LEU A 246 -11.15 9.84 -4.93
C LEU A 246 -11.62 9.38 -6.30
N GLU A 247 -12.64 10.03 -6.87
CA GLU A 247 -13.12 9.74 -8.22
C GLU A 247 -12.04 9.99 -9.28
N GLN A 248 -11.32 11.12 -9.19
CA GLN A 248 -10.22 11.43 -10.11
C GLN A 248 -9.07 10.42 -10.02
N ASN A 249 -8.70 10.00 -8.79
CA ASN A 249 -7.66 9.00 -8.59
C ASN A 249 -8.11 7.64 -9.14
N PHE A 250 -9.39 7.27 -8.96
CA PHE A 250 -9.95 6.03 -9.50
C PHE A 250 -9.94 6.04 -11.02
N ALA A 251 -10.40 7.12 -11.63
CA ALA A 251 -10.39 7.30 -13.07
C ALA A 251 -8.99 7.29 -13.69
N ALA A 252 -7.95 7.59 -12.91
CA ALA A 252 -6.56 7.50 -13.39
C ALA A 252 -6.14 6.08 -13.79
N SER A 253 -6.82 5.04 -13.28
CA SER A 253 -6.55 3.64 -13.64
C SER A 253 -6.91 3.30 -15.08
N GLU A 254 -7.79 4.08 -15.72
CA GLU A 254 -8.23 3.91 -17.10
C GLU A 254 -7.43 4.76 -18.11
N ILE A 255 -6.58 5.67 -17.60
CA ILE A 255 -5.77 6.55 -18.44
C ILE A 255 -4.57 5.79 -18.98
N VAL A 256 -4.46 5.74 -20.30
CA VAL A 256 -3.29 5.18 -21.00
C VAL A 256 -2.45 6.32 -21.58
N LEU A 257 -1.25 6.48 -21.07
CA LEU A 257 -0.29 7.47 -21.55
C LEU A 257 0.46 6.93 -22.77
N SER A 258 0.60 7.77 -23.81
CA SER A 258 1.38 7.41 -25.00
C SER A 258 2.88 7.30 -24.68
N ALA A 259 3.63 6.61 -25.54
CA ALA A 259 5.07 6.50 -25.40
C ALA A 259 5.77 7.88 -25.41
N GLU A 260 5.24 8.86 -26.16
CA GLU A 260 5.75 10.23 -26.19
C GLU A 260 5.60 10.90 -24.80
N ILE A 261 4.43 10.78 -24.18
CA ILE A 261 4.18 11.35 -22.84
C ILE A 261 5.07 10.67 -21.80
N LEU A 262 5.22 9.35 -21.87
CA LEU A 262 6.12 8.62 -20.96
C LEU A 262 7.59 9.11 -21.10
N GLN A 263 8.06 9.34 -22.32
CA GLN A 263 9.39 9.90 -22.56
C GLN A 263 9.54 11.35 -22.03
N MET A 264 8.48 12.17 -22.15
CA MET A 264 8.49 13.51 -21.57
C MET A 264 8.58 13.45 -20.04
N LEU A 265 7.85 12.55 -19.40
CA LEU A 265 7.92 12.34 -17.96
C LEU A 265 9.28 11.81 -17.53
N ASP A 266 9.91 10.92 -18.30
CA ASP A 266 11.26 10.40 -18.04
C ASP A 266 12.35 11.49 -18.17
N ARG A 267 12.14 12.52 -19.02
CA ARG A 267 13.03 13.68 -19.07
C ARG A 267 12.84 14.64 -17.89
N LEU A 268 11.63 14.75 -17.35
CA LEU A 268 11.33 15.58 -16.18
C LEU A 268 11.79 14.91 -14.87
N TYR A 269 11.71 13.61 -14.81
CA TYR A 269 12.05 12.77 -13.65
C TYR A 269 12.87 11.57 -14.14
N GLU A 270 14.18 11.77 -14.27
CA GLU A 270 15.06 10.72 -14.81
C GLU A 270 15.03 9.44 -14.00
N PRO A 271 14.96 8.26 -14.66
CA PRO A 271 15.11 6.98 -13.96
C PRO A 271 16.52 6.85 -13.35
N PRO A 272 16.68 6.08 -12.27
CA PRO A 272 17.98 5.94 -11.61
C PRO A 272 18.98 5.22 -12.50
N LYS A 273 20.21 5.76 -12.55
CA LYS A 273 21.35 5.17 -13.29
C LYS A 273 22.25 4.29 -12.41
N ARG A 274 22.02 4.28 -11.10
CA ARG A 274 22.76 3.52 -10.08
C ARG A 274 21.86 3.22 -8.89
N LYS A 275 22.26 2.24 -8.08
CA LYS A 275 21.57 1.95 -6.80
C LYS A 275 21.55 3.20 -5.92
N GLN A 276 20.40 3.46 -5.35
CA GLN A 276 20.15 4.54 -4.39
C GLN A 276 19.69 3.93 -3.07
N PRO A 277 19.95 4.58 -1.92
CA PRO A 277 19.29 4.22 -0.68
C PRO A 277 17.76 4.21 -0.87
N LEU A 278 17.08 3.32 -0.15
CA LEU A 278 15.61 3.29 -0.19
C LEU A 278 15.07 4.60 0.37
N ALA A 279 14.31 5.32 -0.43
CA ALA A 279 13.64 6.53 0.02
C ALA A 279 12.49 6.17 0.97
N MET A 280 12.36 6.93 2.05
CA MET A 280 11.29 6.82 3.04
C MET A 280 10.75 8.22 3.34
N ILE A 281 9.49 8.29 3.83
CA ILE A 281 8.84 9.53 4.29
C ILE A 281 8.39 9.35 5.73
#